data_87af7c7b0b8cb20fd1fda93b553d9e89
#
_entry.id   87af7c7b0b8cb20fd1fda93b553d9e89
#
_cell.length_a   1.000
_cell.length_b   1.000
_cell.length_c   1.000
_cell.angle_alpha   90.00
_cell.angle_beta   90.00
_cell.angle_gamma   90.00
#
_symmetry.space_group_name_H-M   'P 1'
#
loop_
_entity.id
_entity.type
_entity.pdbx_description
1 polymer ?
#
loop_
_entity_poly.entity_id
_entity_poly.type
_entity_poly.pdbx_seq_one_letter_code
_entity_poly.pdbx_strand_id
1 'polypeptide(L)'
;MAKAQYSYGKAKEKKVAQLLRAKGASVKASEGSRGAADLKVTFPTRTKWDIQVKSSRRGTPVSPSAKELGRLKQGATKSGATPVVAKVTPKGIHYTSARSGRKLTPPPRKRK
;
A
#
# COMPACT_ATOMS: atom_id res chain seq x y z
N MET A 1 21.45 11.48 1.64
CA MET A 1 21.03 11.63 3.01
C MET A 1 19.93 10.66 3.35
N ALA A 2 20.22 9.77 4.30
CA ALA A 2 19.25 8.76 4.68
C ALA A 2 17.98 9.35 5.25
N LYS A 3 18.10 10.42 6.02
CA LYS A 3 16.92 11.07 6.61
C LYS A 3 15.97 11.63 5.56
N ALA A 4 16.53 12.21 4.50
CA ALA A 4 15.69 12.79 3.45
C ALA A 4 14.91 11.71 2.72
N GLN A 5 15.56 10.58 2.45
CA GLN A 5 14.89 9.47 1.77
C GLN A 5 13.83 8.84 2.66
N TYR A 6 14.14 8.68 3.94
CA TYR A 6 13.17 8.12 4.87
C TYR A 6 11.93 9.01 4.98
N SER A 7 12.15 10.32 5.10
CA SER A 7 11.05 11.28 5.20
C SER A 7 10.18 11.27 3.95
N TYR A 8 10.81 11.14 2.79
CA TYR A 8 10.06 11.08 1.54
C TYR A 8 9.16 9.86 1.49
N GLY A 9 9.69 8.70 1.87
CA GLY A 9 8.90 7.47 1.91
C GLY A 9 7.74 7.56 2.88
N LYS A 10 7.99 8.10 4.07
CA LYS A 10 6.93 8.25 5.06
C LYS A 10 5.83 9.20 4.59
N ALA A 11 6.22 10.28 3.90
CA ALA A 11 5.25 11.22 3.37
C ALA A 11 4.34 10.54 2.34
N LYS A 12 4.91 9.66 1.52
CA LYS A 12 4.11 8.95 0.52
C LYS A 12 3.18 7.92 1.16
N GLU A 13 3.64 7.24 2.20
CA GLU A 13 2.77 6.33 2.95
C GLU A 13 1.59 7.10 3.55
N LYS A 14 1.85 8.25 4.14
CA LYS A 14 0.81 9.09 4.69
C LYS A 14 -0.19 9.53 3.63
N LYS A 15 0.32 9.89 2.46
CA LYS A 15 -0.54 10.33 1.38
C LYS A 15 -1.49 9.22 0.95
N VAL A 16 -0.98 8.01 0.78
CA VAL A 16 -1.81 6.86 0.43
C VAL A 16 -2.85 6.63 1.51
N ALA A 17 -2.44 6.67 2.78
CA ALA A 17 -3.38 6.46 3.88
C ALA A 17 -4.48 7.50 3.89
N GLN A 18 -4.12 8.77 3.68
CA GLN A 18 -5.11 9.84 3.67
C GLN A 18 -6.13 9.68 2.55
N LEU A 19 -5.65 9.31 1.36
CA LEU A 19 -6.55 9.13 0.22
C LEU A 19 -7.51 7.98 0.45
N LEU A 20 -7.02 6.88 1.04
CA LEU A 20 -7.89 5.74 1.31
C LEU A 20 -8.87 6.05 2.44
N ARG A 21 -8.44 6.79 3.45
CA ARG A 21 -9.35 7.22 4.52
C ARG A 21 -10.44 8.12 3.97
N ALA A 22 -10.10 8.95 2.99
CA ALA A 22 -11.10 9.81 2.36
C ALA A 22 -12.16 8.99 1.63
N LYS A 23 -11.83 7.76 1.26
CA LYS A 23 -12.80 6.86 0.63
C LYS A 23 -13.55 6.01 1.66
N GLY A 24 -13.37 6.31 2.93
CA GLY A 24 -14.09 5.63 3.99
C GLY A 24 -13.37 4.43 4.57
N ALA A 25 -12.15 4.18 4.16
CA ALA A 25 -11.39 3.04 4.66
C ALA A 25 -10.76 3.33 6.02
N SER A 26 -10.58 2.29 6.79
CA SER A 26 -9.81 2.35 8.03
C SER A 26 -8.38 1.94 7.66
N VAL A 27 -7.42 2.79 7.99
CA VAL A 27 -6.02 2.57 7.61
C VAL A 27 -5.15 2.60 8.85
N LYS A 28 -4.32 1.59 8.99
CA LYS A 28 -3.38 1.49 10.09
C LYS A 28 -1.98 1.36 9.53
N ALA A 29 -1.09 2.22 9.97
CA ALA A 29 0.31 2.17 9.54
C ALA A 29 1.06 1.14 10.38
N SER A 30 1.93 0.39 9.73
CA SER A 30 2.81 -0.53 10.44
C SER A 30 4.01 0.22 10.97
N GLU A 31 4.33 -0.02 12.22
CA GLU A 31 5.49 0.61 12.82
C GLU A 31 6.74 -0.21 12.59
N GLY A 32 7.84 0.48 12.43
CA GLY A 32 9.13 -0.16 12.36
C GLY A 32 9.46 -0.84 11.07
N SER A 33 8.55 -0.86 10.15
CA SER A 33 8.75 -1.39 8.79
C SER A 33 9.31 -2.81 8.76
N ARG A 34 9.10 -3.55 9.81
CA ARG A 34 9.54 -4.93 9.83
C ARG A 34 8.54 -5.85 9.18
N GLY A 35 7.32 -5.41 9.12
CA GLY A 35 6.27 -6.19 8.52
C GLY A 35 6.38 -6.15 7.02
N ALA A 36 5.63 -7.03 6.40
CA ALA A 36 5.56 -7.08 4.97
C ALA A 36 4.80 -5.89 4.40
N ALA A 37 3.83 -5.38 5.15
CA ALA A 37 2.98 -4.29 4.68
C ALA A 37 3.30 -3.00 5.42
N ASP A 38 3.32 -1.90 4.69
CA ASP A 38 3.45 -0.58 5.29
C ASP A 38 2.11 -0.11 5.85
N LEU A 39 1.03 -0.48 5.21
CA LEU A 39 -0.32 -0.09 5.61
C LEU A 39 -1.25 -1.28 5.61
N LYS A 40 -2.13 -1.33 6.60
CA LYS A 40 -3.20 -2.33 6.65
C LYS A 40 -4.51 -1.59 6.53
N VAL A 41 -5.29 -1.96 5.53
CA VAL A 41 -6.49 -1.22 5.15
C VAL A 41 -7.72 -2.12 5.21
N THR A 42 -8.79 -1.61 5.80
CA THR A 42 -10.09 -2.28 5.78
C THR A 42 -11.10 -1.31 5.18
N PHE A 43 -11.71 -1.72 4.09
CA PHE A 43 -12.68 -0.90 3.39
C PHE A 43 -14.10 -1.11 3.96
N PRO A 44 -15.00 -0.18 3.72
CA PRO A 44 -16.39 -0.34 4.20
C PRO A 44 -17.05 -1.61 3.68
N THR A 45 -16.60 -2.13 2.54
CA THR A 45 -17.11 -3.38 1.98
C THR A 45 -16.56 -4.60 2.68
N ARG A 46 -15.73 -4.42 3.71
CA ARG A 46 -15.03 -5.46 4.45
C ARG A 46 -13.85 -6.04 3.70
N THR A 47 -13.56 -5.53 2.52
CA THR A 47 -12.35 -5.90 1.79
C THR A 47 -11.13 -5.41 2.56
N LYS A 48 -10.11 -6.25 2.70
CA LYS A 48 -8.88 -5.88 3.40
C LYS A 48 -7.70 -5.94 2.46
N TRP A 49 -6.88 -4.91 2.53
CA TRP A 49 -5.64 -4.84 1.76
C TRP A 49 -4.45 -4.68 2.70
N ASP A 50 -3.41 -5.45 2.46
CA ASP A 50 -2.11 -5.21 3.06
C ASP A 50 -1.27 -4.56 1.98
N ILE A 51 -0.85 -3.31 2.20
CA ILE A 51 -0.25 -2.50 1.16
C ILE A 51 1.21 -2.22 1.45
N GLN A 52 2.06 -2.44 0.45
CA GLN A 52 3.43 -1.97 0.47
C GLN A 52 3.52 -0.77 -0.45
N VAL A 53 4.02 0.34 0.06
CA VAL A 53 4.10 1.59 -0.70
C VAL A 53 5.48 1.75 -1.28
N LYS A 54 5.55 1.97 -2.58
CA LYS A 54 6.80 2.25 -3.29
C LYS A 54 6.65 3.56 -4.02
N SER A 55 7.68 4.37 -3.99
CA SER A 55 7.63 5.67 -4.64
C SER A 55 8.99 6.02 -5.22
N SER A 56 8.98 6.96 -6.16
CA SER A 56 10.21 7.47 -6.76
C SER A 56 10.00 8.90 -7.17
N ARG A 57 10.99 9.72 -6.92
CA ARG A 57 10.96 11.12 -7.35
C ARG A 57 11.08 11.27 -8.85
N ARG A 58 11.58 10.22 -9.51
CA ARG A 58 11.82 10.27 -10.96
C ARG A 58 10.64 9.74 -11.76
N GLY A 59 9.53 9.44 -11.11
CA GLY A 59 8.34 9.04 -11.81
C GLY A 59 8.20 7.56 -12.06
N THR A 60 9.28 6.80 -11.96
CA THR A 60 9.22 5.35 -12.11
C THR A 60 9.53 4.71 -10.76
N PRO A 61 8.52 4.20 -10.05
CA PRO A 61 8.75 3.63 -8.74
C PRO A 61 9.55 2.33 -8.84
N VAL A 62 10.34 2.10 -7.81
CA VAL A 62 11.08 0.85 -7.69
C VAL A 62 10.08 -0.25 -7.37
N SER A 63 10.21 -1.39 -8.03
CA SER A 63 9.36 -2.54 -7.71
C SER A 63 9.89 -3.24 -6.48
N PRO A 64 9.00 -3.86 -5.67
CA PRO A 64 9.46 -4.64 -4.53
C PRO A 64 10.30 -5.83 -4.99
N SER A 65 11.26 -6.22 -4.17
CA SER A 65 12.03 -7.42 -4.46
C SER A 65 11.16 -8.66 -4.28
N ALA A 66 11.62 -9.80 -4.81
CA ALA A 66 10.91 -11.05 -4.64
C ALA A 66 10.71 -11.38 -3.15
N LYS A 67 11.72 -11.08 -2.35
CA LYS A 67 11.64 -11.32 -0.91
C LYS A 67 10.57 -10.47 -0.25
N GLU A 68 10.50 -9.19 -0.62
CA GLU A 68 9.48 -8.29 -0.11
C GLU A 68 8.09 -8.75 -0.52
N LEU A 69 7.93 -9.15 -1.77
CA LEU A 69 6.65 -9.65 -2.26
C LEU A 69 6.23 -10.92 -1.54
N GLY A 70 7.19 -11.81 -1.30
CA GLY A 70 6.90 -13.05 -0.57
C GLY A 70 6.39 -12.79 0.82
N ARG A 71 7.03 -11.86 1.54
CA ARG A 71 6.59 -11.51 2.89
C ARG A 71 5.22 -10.87 2.88
N LEU A 72 4.97 -10.00 1.90
CA LEU A 72 3.68 -9.33 1.78
C LEU A 72 2.58 -10.35 1.56
N LYS A 73 2.80 -11.31 0.67
CA LYS A 73 1.81 -12.35 0.39
C LYS A 73 1.54 -13.21 1.61
N GLN A 74 2.59 -13.58 2.34
CA GLN A 74 2.42 -14.40 3.54
C GLN A 74 1.64 -13.66 4.62
N GLY A 75 1.99 -12.41 4.85
CA GLY A 75 1.29 -11.61 5.85
C GLY A 75 -0.17 -11.41 5.49
N ALA A 76 -0.44 -11.15 4.23
CA ALA A 76 -1.80 -10.93 3.76
C ALA A 76 -2.62 -12.22 3.91
N THR A 77 -2.04 -13.36 3.57
CA THR A 77 -2.73 -14.63 3.72
C THR A 77 -3.12 -14.87 5.16
N LYS A 78 -2.22 -14.59 6.10
CA LYS A 78 -2.50 -14.76 7.51
C LYS A 78 -3.60 -13.83 8.00
N SER A 79 -3.68 -12.65 7.43
CA SER A 79 -4.66 -11.64 7.84
C SER A 79 -5.98 -11.73 7.08
N GLY A 80 -6.06 -12.60 6.09
CA GLY A 80 -7.23 -12.66 5.23
C GLY A 80 -7.35 -11.45 4.33
N ALA A 81 -6.22 -10.85 3.96
CA ALA A 81 -6.18 -9.64 3.17
C ALA A 81 -5.61 -9.91 1.78
N THR A 82 -5.76 -8.94 0.89
CA THR A 82 -5.15 -8.98 -0.43
C THR A 82 -3.81 -8.25 -0.37
N PRO A 83 -2.73 -8.88 -0.81
CA PRO A 83 -1.43 -8.19 -0.84
C PRO A 83 -1.40 -7.23 -2.02
N VAL A 84 -1.09 -5.97 -1.74
CA VAL A 84 -1.18 -4.90 -2.72
C VAL A 84 0.10 -4.09 -2.72
N VAL A 85 0.56 -3.72 -3.91
CA VAL A 85 1.67 -2.79 -4.05
C VAL A 85 1.10 -1.47 -4.56
N ALA A 86 1.31 -0.41 -3.80
CA ALA A 86 0.90 0.93 -4.19
C ALA A 86 2.13 1.67 -4.71
N LYS A 87 2.12 1.98 -5.99
CA LYS A 87 3.21 2.72 -6.63
C LYS A 87 2.81 4.17 -6.76
N VAL A 88 3.54 5.03 -6.09
CA VAL A 88 3.25 6.47 -6.07
C VAL A 88 4.15 7.16 -7.07
N THR A 89 3.54 7.82 -8.04
CA THR A 89 4.27 8.57 -9.06
C THR A 89 3.77 10.01 -9.03
N PRO A 90 4.48 10.93 -9.70
CA PRO A 90 3.96 12.30 -9.82
C PRO A 90 2.61 12.38 -10.49
N LYS A 91 2.25 11.37 -11.28
CA LYS A 91 0.96 11.34 -11.97
C LYS A 91 -0.16 10.73 -11.13
N GLY A 92 0.16 10.06 -10.05
CA GLY A 92 -0.86 9.46 -9.22
C GLY A 92 -0.39 8.18 -8.56
N ILE A 93 -1.35 7.43 -8.04
CA ILE A 93 -1.08 6.20 -7.30
C ILE A 93 -1.70 5.04 -8.06
N HIS A 94 -0.88 4.01 -8.27
CA HIS A 94 -1.34 2.79 -8.94
C HIS A 94 -1.28 1.63 -7.97
N TYR A 95 -2.37 0.91 -7.84
CA TYR A 95 -2.46 -0.25 -6.97
C TYR A 95 -2.45 -1.51 -7.82
N THR A 96 -1.60 -2.47 -7.46
CA THR A 96 -1.56 -3.74 -8.15
C THR A 96 -1.55 -4.88 -7.14
N SER A 97 -2.17 -6.00 -7.54
CA SER A 97 -2.15 -7.18 -6.70
C SER A 97 -0.76 -7.81 -6.74
N ALA A 98 -0.22 -8.11 -5.56
CA ALA A 98 1.09 -8.76 -5.49
C ALA A 98 1.02 -10.20 -5.98
N ARG A 99 -0.18 -10.82 -5.96
CA ARG A 99 -0.34 -12.19 -6.41
C ARG A 99 -0.47 -12.30 -7.91
N SER A 100 -1.29 -11.46 -8.52
CA SER A 100 -1.58 -11.59 -9.94
C SER A 100 -0.92 -10.52 -10.80
N GLY A 101 -0.46 -9.43 -10.19
CA GLY A 101 0.06 -8.30 -10.94
C GLY A 101 -1.01 -7.44 -11.57
N ARG A 102 -2.26 -7.78 -11.37
CA ARG A 102 -3.35 -7.02 -11.95
C ARG A 102 -3.54 -5.68 -11.27
N LYS A 103 -3.94 -4.70 -12.06
CA LYS A 103 -4.26 -3.39 -11.53
C LYS A 103 -5.52 -3.48 -10.67
N LEU A 104 -5.48 -2.82 -9.52
CA LEU A 104 -6.60 -2.82 -8.60
C LEU A 104 -7.13 -1.41 -8.41
N THR A 105 -8.43 -1.32 -8.13
CA THR A 105 -9.07 -0.05 -7.81
C THR A 105 -9.63 -0.17 -6.40
N PRO A 106 -9.43 0.83 -5.54
CA PRO A 106 -10.02 0.77 -4.20
C PRO A 106 -11.53 0.60 -4.29
N PRO A 107 -12.13 -0.26 -3.46
CA PRO A 107 -13.57 -0.41 -3.46
C PRO A 107 -14.26 0.91 -3.19
N PRO A 108 -15.41 1.17 -3.82
CA PRO A 108 -16.10 2.41 -3.60
C PRO A 108 -16.62 2.51 -2.16
N ARG A 109 -16.84 3.75 -1.72
CA ARG A 109 -17.45 3.96 -0.43
C ARG A 109 -18.81 3.28 -0.41
N LYS A 110 -19.12 2.62 0.68
CA LYS A 110 -20.37 1.91 0.79
C LYS A 110 -21.54 2.86 0.64
N ARG A 111 -22.48 2.50 -0.18
CA ARG A 111 -23.72 3.28 -0.34
C ARG A 111 -24.70 2.86 0.71
N LYS A 112 -25.52 3.81 1.04
CA LYS A 112 -26.54 3.51 2.02
C LYS A 112 -27.58 2.59 1.52
#